data_346a647cd9a8c69e637e181abb3d3072
#
_entry.id   346a647cd9a8c69e637e181abb3d3072
#
_cell.length_a   1.000
_cell.length_b   1.000
_cell.length_c   1.000
_cell.angle_alpha   90.00
_cell.angle_beta   90.00
_cell.angle_gamma   90.00
#
_symmetry.space_group_name_H-M   'P 1'
#
loop_
_entity.id
_entity.type
_entity.pdbx_description
1 polymer ?
#
loop_
_entity_poly.entity_id
_entity_poly.type
_entity_poly.pdbx_seq_one_letter_code
_entity_poly.pdbx_strand_id
1 'polypeptide(L)'
;RGVPLITVLFMASLMFPLFMPEGLTINKFLRAQIGMILFFGAYAAEIVRGGLQAIERGQYEAADSIGLDYWQKTKRIILPQALRVVLPALMNDIIRAFKNTTFVSIIGLFDVLGATATALEDPLWVLYALEAYVFIFVIYLVFCYAMSKYSERVENDLRRGRNL
;
A
#
# COMPACT_ATOMS: atom_id res chain seq x y z
N ARG A 1 2.45 13.94 3.98
CA ARG A 1 3.11 13.84 2.67
C ARG A 1 4.50 14.46 2.78
N GLY A 2 5.51 13.91 2.13
CA GLY A 2 6.87 14.44 2.12
C GLY A 2 7.84 13.76 3.09
N VAL A 3 7.38 12.84 3.93
CA VAL A 3 8.28 12.02 4.77
C VAL A 3 8.57 10.70 4.03
N PRO A 4 9.84 10.34 3.81
CA PRO A 4 10.19 9.05 3.21
C PRO A 4 9.78 7.88 4.10
N LEU A 5 9.38 6.75 3.50
CA LEU A 5 9.03 5.54 4.26
C LEU A 5 10.17 5.08 5.18
N ILE A 6 11.39 5.20 4.71
CA ILE A 6 12.60 4.84 5.48
C ILE A 6 12.68 5.62 6.82
N THR A 7 12.39 6.92 6.79
CA THR A 7 12.36 7.75 7.99
C THR A 7 11.27 7.29 8.97
N VAL A 8 10.09 6.93 8.45
CA VAL A 8 8.99 6.41 9.29
C VAL A 8 9.37 5.08 9.93
N LEU A 9 10.04 4.19 9.19
CA LEU A 9 10.53 2.92 9.73
C LEU A 9 11.58 3.11 10.82
N PHE A 10 12.53 4.04 10.63
CA PHE A 10 13.49 4.39 11.69
C PHE A 10 12.80 4.98 12.91
N MET A 11 11.87 5.91 12.73
CA MET A 11 11.10 6.48 13.83
C MET A 11 10.31 5.37 14.57
N ALA A 12 9.62 4.51 13.84
CA ALA A 12 8.90 3.39 14.45
C ALA A 12 9.82 2.42 15.19
N SER A 13 11.01 2.14 14.65
CA SER A 13 11.97 1.23 15.28
C SER A 13 12.63 1.79 16.54
N LEU A 14 13.02 3.08 16.51
CA LEU A 14 13.85 3.70 17.55
C LEU A 14 13.01 4.50 18.55
N MET A 15 12.01 5.28 18.09
CA MET A 15 11.26 6.17 18.96
C MET A 15 10.14 5.48 19.73
N PHE A 16 9.47 4.47 19.15
CA PHE A 16 8.42 3.76 19.88
C PHE A 16 8.85 3.24 21.26
N PRO A 17 10.02 2.59 21.41
CA PRO A 17 10.46 2.16 22.73
C PRO A 17 10.65 3.29 23.73
N LEU A 18 11.03 4.49 23.29
CA LEU A 18 11.28 5.63 24.16
C LEU A 18 9.99 6.20 24.78
N PHE A 19 8.86 5.99 24.13
CA PHE A 19 7.55 6.45 24.62
C PHE A 19 6.76 5.37 25.36
N MET A 20 7.33 4.16 25.47
CA MET A 20 6.69 3.04 26.16
C MET A 20 6.92 3.13 27.67
N PRO A 21 5.91 2.80 28.50
CA PRO A 21 6.08 2.62 29.93
C PRO A 21 7.10 1.52 30.23
N GLU A 22 7.81 1.64 31.36
CA GLU A 22 8.76 0.61 31.82
C GLU A 22 8.06 -0.76 31.91
N GLY A 23 8.69 -1.78 31.30
CA GLY A 23 8.17 -3.15 31.26
C GLY A 23 7.30 -3.51 30.06
N LEU A 24 6.88 -2.56 29.22
CA LEU A 24 6.16 -2.81 27.98
C LEU A 24 7.13 -2.77 26.79
N THR A 25 7.33 -3.93 26.13
CA THR A 25 8.12 -3.99 24.91
C THR A 25 7.26 -4.48 23.74
N ILE A 26 7.17 -3.67 22.69
CA ILE A 26 6.59 -4.09 21.43
C ILE A 26 7.68 -4.71 20.56
N ASN A 27 7.40 -5.89 20.00
CA ASN A 27 8.30 -6.56 19.06
C ASN A 27 8.64 -5.61 17.90
N LYS A 28 9.90 -5.62 17.47
CA LYS A 28 10.42 -4.81 16.36
C LYS A 28 9.60 -4.96 15.06
N PHE A 29 9.14 -6.19 14.79
CA PHE A 29 8.25 -6.50 13.65
C PHE A 29 6.93 -5.75 13.74
N LEU A 30 6.26 -5.78 14.90
CA LEU A 30 4.99 -5.05 15.11
C LEU A 30 5.18 -3.54 15.00
N ARG A 31 6.29 -2.99 15.49
CA ARG A 31 6.60 -1.57 15.35
C ARG A 31 6.77 -1.17 13.89
N ALA A 32 7.47 -1.98 13.10
CA ALA A 32 7.60 -1.77 11.66
C ALA A 32 6.25 -1.83 10.96
N GLN A 33 5.40 -2.81 11.29
CA GLN A 33 4.05 -2.93 10.73
C GLN A 33 3.19 -1.71 11.06
N ILE A 34 3.18 -1.24 12.30
CA ILE A 34 2.43 -0.03 12.69
C ILE A 34 2.90 1.17 11.86
N GLY A 35 4.23 1.37 11.74
CA GLY A 35 4.79 2.44 10.93
C GLY A 35 4.35 2.36 9.46
N MET A 36 4.39 1.18 8.87
CA MET A 36 3.95 0.95 7.48
C MET A 36 2.44 1.15 7.32
N ILE A 37 1.62 0.66 8.23
CA ILE A 37 0.17 0.84 8.19
C ILE A 37 -0.19 2.33 8.26
N LEU A 38 0.42 3.09 9.15
CA LEU A 38 0.19 4.53 9.25
C LEU A 38 0.64 5.26 7.98
N PHE A 39 1.80 4.89 7.44
CA PHE A 39 2.33 5.49 6.22
C PHE A 39 1.41 5.24 5.01
N PHE A 40 1.13 3.98 4.70
CA PHE A 40 0.27 3.62 3.56
C PHE A 40 -1.18 4.02 3.80
N GLY A 41 -1.67 3.99 5.04
CA GLY A 41 -2.99 4.48 5.41
C GLY A 41 -3.17 5.97 5.10
N ALA A 42 -2.15 6.79 5.33
CA ALA A 42 -2.18 8.21 4.98
C ALA A 42 -2.25 8.43 3.45
N TYR A 43 -1.53 7.62 2.65
CA TYR A 43 -1.63 7.66 1.18
C TYR A 43 -2.99 7.17 0.69
N ALA A 44 -3.50 6.07 1.25
CA ALA A 44 -4.82 5.53 0.90
C ALA A 44 -5.93 6.54 1.24
N ALA A 45 -5.87 7.20 2.38
CA ALA A 45 -6.82 8.24 2.76
C ALA A 45 -6.82 9.41 1.74
N GLU A 46 -5.65 9.79 1.24
CA GLU A 46 -5.53 10.84 0.23
C GLU A 46 -6.06 10.40 -1.14
N ILE A 47 -5.86 9.15 -1.53
CA ILE A 47 -6.45 8.58 -2.75
C ILE A 47 -7.97 8.60 -2.64
N VAL A 48 -8.54 8.20 -1.50
CA VAL A 48 -9.98 8.24 -1.24
C VAL A 48 -10.51 9.67 -1.28
N ARG A 49 -9.82 10.61 -0.62
CA ARG A 49 -10.18 12.02 -0.65
C ARG A 49 -10.20 12.57 -2.08
N GLY A 50 -9.16 12.28 -2.87
CA GLY A 50 -9.08 12.68 -4.27
C GLY A 50 -10.21 12.09 -5.12
N GLY A 51 -10.56 10.83 -4.91
CA GLY A 51 -11.66 10.17 -5.61
C GLY A 51 -13.04 10.79 -5.28
N LEU A 52 -13.27 11.14 -4.01
CA LEU A 52 -14.50 11.84 -3.61
C LEU A 52 -14.57 13.24 -4.20
N GLN A 53 -13.45 13.96 -4.26
CA GLN A 53 -13.38 15.30 -4.84
C GLN A 53 -13.52 15.32 -6.38
N ALA A 54 -13.26 14.18 -7.03
CA ALA A 54 -13.41 14.05 -8.47
C ALA A 54 -14.88 13.92 -8.92
N ILE A 55 -15.83 13.72 -7.99
CA ILE A 55 -17.24 13.64 -8.30
C ILE A 55 -17.79 15.04 -8.55
N GLU A 56 -18.43 15.21 -9.69
CA GLU A 56 -19.02 16.49 -10.12
C GLU A 56 -20.09 16.97 -9.13
N ARG A 57 -20.09 18.27 -8.84
CA ARG A 57 -21.09 18.89 -7.94
C ARG A 57 -22.51 18.63 -8.37
N GLY A 58 -22.78 18.58 -9.69
CA GLY A 58 -24.08 18.26 -10.24
C GLY A 58 -24.66 16.93 -9.76
N GLN A 59 -23.82 15.94 -9.42
CA GLN A 59 -24.29 14.67 -8.86
C GLN A 59 -24.85 14.85 -7.43
N TYR A 60 -24.25 15.73 -6.67
CA TYR A 60 -24.74 16.08 -5.32
C TYR A 60 -26.05 16.87 -5.41
N GLU A 61 -26.09 17.87 -6.28
CA GLU A 61 -27.27 18.74 -6.48
C GLU A 61 -28.47 17.97 -7.04
N ALA A 62 -28.24 17.07 -8.00
CA ALA A 62 -29.28 16.19 -8.53
C ALA A 62 -29.85 15.26 -7.46
N ALA A 63 -28.97 14.68 -6.61
CA ALA A 63 -29.40 13.83 -5.51
C ALA A 63 -30.24 14.61 -4.47
N ASP A 64 -29.86 15.85 -4.18
CA ASP A 64 -30.62 16.73 -3.28
C ASP A 64 -31.98 17.10 -3.87
N SER A 65 -32.04 17.33 -5.18
CA SER A 65 -33.29 17.70 -5.89
C SER A 65 -34.36 16.60 -5.84
N ILE A 66 -33.95 15.33 -5.74
CA ILE A 66 -34.88 14.18 -5.57
C ILE A 66 -35.12 13.80 -4.10
N GLY A 67 -34.65 14.64 -3.18
CA GLY A 67 -34.92 14.49 -1.74
C GLY A 67 -34.14 13.39 -1.02
N LEU A 68 -32.99 12.95 -1.57
CA LEU A 68 -32.15 11.97 -0.88
C LEU A 68 -31.46 12.59 0.32
N ASP A 69 -31.51 11.87 1.45
CA ASP A 69 -30.72 12.24 2.61
C ASP A 69 -29.21 12.02 2.40
N TYR A 70 -28.37 12.51 3.32
CA TYR A 70 -26.92 12.41 3.24
C TYR A 70 -26.43 10.97 3.05
N TRP A 71 -26.98 10.01 3.80
CA TRP A 71 -26.55 8.61 3.73
C TRP A 71 -27.01 7.92 2.45
N GLN A 72 -28.23 8.20 2.01
CA GLN A 72 -28.78 7.69 0.76
C GLN A 72 -27.99 8.21 -0.44
N LYS A 73 -27.75 9.52 -0.49
CA LYS A 73 -26.94 10.18 -1.51
C LYS A 73 -25.53 9.58 -1.55
N THR A 74 -24.86 9.52 -0.41
CA THR A 74 -23.50 8.99 -0.32
C THR A 74 -23.42 7.54 -0.76
N LYS A 75 -24.29 6.67 -0.22
CA LYS A 75 -24.22 5.22 -0.46
C LYS A 75 -24.65 4.82 -1.87
N ARG A 76 -25.68 5.49 -2.43
CA ARG A 76 -26.30 5.07 -3.70
C ARG A 76 -25.71 5.78 -4.92
N ILE A 77 -25.19 6.99 -4.77
CA ILE A 77 -24.75 7.83 -5.90
C ILE A 77 -23.26 8.12 -5.83
N ILE A 78 -22.79 8.72 -4.74
CA ILE A 78 -21.43 9.25 -4.66
C ILE A 78 -20.38 8.13 -4.49
N LEU A 79 -20.58 7.24 -3.51
CA LEU A 79 -19.62 6.19 -3.19
C LEU A 79 -19.37 5.22 -4.35
N PRO A 80 -20.39 4.71 -5.08
CA PRO A 80 -20.14 3.85 -6.23
C PRO A 80 -19.34 4.52 -7.34
N GLN A 81 -19.55 5.82 -7.57
CA GLN A 81 -18.79 6.59 -8.54
C GLN A 81 -17.36 6.85 -8.05
N ALA A 82 -17.20 7.27 -6.81
CA ALA A 82 -15.89 7.51 -6.21
C ALA A 82 -15.03 6.24 -6.19
N LEU A 83 -15.60 5.07 -5.87
CA LEU A 83 -14.88 3.80 -5.87
C LEU A 83 -14.29 3.44 -7.24
N ARG A 84 -14.95 3.80 -8.32
CA ARG A 84 -14.42 3.57 -9.68
C ARG A 84 -13.13 4.35 -9.94
N VAL A 85 -12.98 5.52 -9.34
CA VAL A 85 -11.76 6.35 -9.44
C VAL A 85 -10.71 5.89 -8.43
N VAL A 86 -11.15 5.54 -7.23
CA VAL A 86 -10.27 5.19 -6.09
C VAL A 86 -9.63 3.81 -6.26
N LEU A 87 -10.39 2.79 -6.71
CA LEU A 87 -9.91 1.41 -6.73
C LEU A 87 -8.66 1.20 -7.60
N PRO A 88 -8.56 1.73 -8.83
CA PRO A 88 -7.34 1.59 -9.62
C PRO A 88 -6.11 2.22 -8.94
N ALA A 89 -6.31 3.41 -8.33
CA ALA A 89 -5.24 4.10 -7.62
C ALA A 89 -4.78 3.33 -6.36
N LEU A 90 -5.72 2.76 -5.59
CA LEU A 90 -5.41 1.91 -4.44
C LEU A 90 -4.68 0.62 -4.85
N MET A 91 -5.07 0.00 -5.97
CA MET A 91 -4.38 -1.20 -6.47
C MET A 91 -2.92 -0.90 -6.81
N ASN A 92 -2.64 0.23 -7.45
CA ASN A 92 -1.27 0.68 -7.72
C ASN A 92 -0.50 0.96 -6.42
N ASP A 93 -1.16 1.51 -5.40
CA ASP A 93 -0.56 1.77 -4.10
C ASP A 93 -0.23 0.47 -3.34
N ILE A 94 -1.08 -0.56 -3.44
CA ILE A 94 -0.82 -1.90 -2.89
C ILE A 94 0.41 -2.55 -3.56
N ILE A 95 0.54 -2.46 -4.89
CA ILE A 95 1.73 -2.95 -5.60
C ILE A 95 2.99 -2.23 -5.14
N ARG A 96 2.91 -0.91 -4.94
CA ARG A 96 4.00 -0.11 -4.38
C ARG A 96 4.33 -0.52 -2.96
N ALA A 97 3.32 -0.73 -2.11
CA ALA A 97 3.49 -1.19 -0.74
C ALA A 97 4.21 -2.54 -0.69
N PHE A 98 3.82 -3.50 -1.54
CA PHE A 98 4.49 -4.79 -1.66
C PHE A 98 5.98 -4.66 -1.98
N LYS A 99 6.37 -3.81 -2.94
CA LYS A 99 7.79 -3.55 -3.26
C LYS A 99 8.52 -2.87 -2.10
N ASN A 100 7.85 -1.99 -1.39
CA ASN A 100 8.44 -1.20 -0.31
C ASN A 100 8.62 -2.00 1.01
N THR A 101 8.06 -3.23 1.11
CA THR A 101 8.36 -4.11 2.26
C THR A 101 9.84 -4.41 2.40
N THR A 102 10.59 -4.37 1.30
CA THR A 102 12.06 -4.56 1.28
C THR A 102 12.80 -3.55 2.16
N PHE A 103 12.26 -2.35 2.37
CA PHE A 103 12.90 -1.34 3.23
C PHE A 103 12.98 -1.74 4.71
N VAL A 104 12.28 -2.78 5.15
CA VAL A 104 12.40 -3.28 6.53
C VAL A 104 13.80 -3.84 6.83
N SER A 105 14.56 -4.19 5.80
CA SER A 105 15.96 -4.64 5.93
C SER A 105 16.84 -3.57 6.59
N ILE A 106 16.56 -2.29 6.33
CA ILE A 106 17.32 -1.16 6.88
C ILE A 106 17.22 -1.09 8.41
N ILE A 107 16.11 -1.51 8.97
CA ILE A 107 15.94 -1.60 10.42
C ILE A 107 16.33 -2.98 10.98
N GLY A 108 16.97 -3.83 10.17
CA GLY A 108 17.42 -5.17 10.57
C GLY A 108 16.28 -6.18 10.73
N LEU A 109 15.22 -6.06 9.91
CA LEU A 109 14.25 -7.11 9.66
C LEU A 109 14.51 -7.64 8.25
N PHE A 110 14.53 -8.95 8.09
CA PHE A 110 14.83 -9.55 6.80
C PHE A 110 13.52 -9.93 6.10
N ASP A 111 13.33 -9.35 4.92
CA ASP A 111 12.46 -9.86 3.89
C ASP A 111 13.22 -10.87 3.01
N VAL A 112 12.62 -11.29 1.91
CA VAL A 112 13.25 -12.25 0.99
C VAL A 112 14.57 -11.72 0.42
N LEU A 113 14.65 -10.43 0.09
CA LEU A 113 15.87 -9.80 -0.42
C LEU A 113 16.94 -9.69 0.67
N GLY A 114 16.57 -9.27 1.88
CA GLY A 114 17.48 -9.18 3.02
C GLY A 114 18.00 -10.55 3.43
N ALA A 115 17.14 -11.57 3.46
CA ALA A 115 17.55 -12.95 3.74
C ALA A 115 18.53 -13.49 2.69
N THR A 116 18.30 -13.16 1.41
CA THR A 116 19.24 -13.52 0.33
C THR A 116 20.59 -12.84 0.50
N ALA A 117 20.59 -11.53 0.80
CA ALA A 117 21.82 -10.79 1.03
C ALA A 117 22.64 -11.40 2.19
N THR A 118 21.98 -11.75 3.30
CA THR A 118 22.63 -12.42 4.42
C THR A 118 23.14 -13.81 4.07
N ALA A 119 22.41 -14.59 3.28
CA ALA A 119 22.88 -15.89 2.84
C ALA A 119 24.15 -15.78 1.97
N LEU A 120 24.27 -14.71 1.19
CA LEU A 120 25.43 -14.45 0.33
C LEU A 120 26.67 -13.92 1.11
N GLU A 121 26.55 -13.64 2.40
CA GLU A 121 27.71 -13.34 3.27
C GLU A 121 28.55 -14.62 3.56
N ASP A 122 27.96 -15.81 3.39
CA ASP A 122 28.68 -17.09 3.50
C ASP A 122 29.61 -17.27 2.30
N PRO A 123 30.93 -17.57 2.51
CA PRO A 123 31.89 -17.78 1.44
C PRO A 123 31.49 -18.87 0.44
N LEU A 124 30.69 -19.86 0.83
CA LEU A 124 30.20 -20.91 -0.06
C LEU A 124 29.14 -20.42 -1.05
N TRP A 125 28.37 -19.38 -0.68
CA TRP A 125 27.28 -18.89 -1.47
C TRP A 125 27.61 -17.62 -2.25
N VAL A 126 28.65 -16.87 -1.88
CA VAL A 126 29.00 -15.59 -2.51
C VAL A 126 29.28 -15.75 -4.02
N LEU A 127 29.77 -16.91 -4.46
CA LEU A 127 30.03 -17.21 -5.87
C LEU A 127 28.74 -17.31 -6.72
N TYR A 128 27.61 -17.56 -6.08
CA TYR A 128 26.29 -17.70 -6.70
C TYR A 128 25.43 -16.45 -6.54
N ALA A 129 26.06 -15.30 -6.30
CA ALA A 129 25.33 -14.04 -6.05
C ALA A 129 24.44 -13.65 -7.24
N LEU A 130 24.93 -13.84 -8.47
CA LEU A 130 24.17 -13.53 -9.67
C LEU A 130 22.90 -14.38 -9.77
N GLU A 131 23.03 -15.69 -9.58
CA GLU A 131 21.93 -16.64 -9.62
C GLU A 131 20.90 -16.36 -8.54
N ALA A 132 21.35 -16.06 -7.33
CA ALA A 132 20.48 -15.72 -6.20
C ALA A 132 19.66 -14.45 -6.48
N TYR A 133 20.29 -13.39 -6.98
CA TYR A 133 19.57 -12.16 -7.31
C TYR A 133 18.65 -12.33 -8.53
N VAL A 134 19.03 -13.11 -9.53
CA VAL A 134 18.14 -13.45 -10.66
C VAL A 134 16.93 -14.23 -10.17
N PHE A 135 17.11 -15.17 -9.27
CA PHE A 135 16.00 -15.91 -8.66
C PHE A 135 15.02 -15.00 -7.93
N ILE A 136 15.52 -14.10 -7.07
CA ILE A 136 14.71 -13.11 -6.38
C ILE A 136 14.00 -12.17 -7.37
N PHE A 137 14.70 -11.71 -8.39
CA PHE A 137 14.10 -10.89 -9.45
C PHE A 137 12.91 -11.60 -10.11
N VAL A 138 13.04 -12.89 -10.43
CA VAL A 138 11.95 -13.67 -11.02
C VAL A 138 10.76 -13.77 -10.06
N ILE A 139 11.01 -14.01 -8.77
CA ILE A 139 9.94 -14.01 -7.74
C ILE A 139 9.19 -12.68 -7.75
N TYR A 140 9.90 -11.55 -7.60
CA TYR A 140 9.25 -10.23 -7.61
C TYR A 140 8.53 -9.95 -8.92
N LEU A 141 9.11 -10.33 -10.05
CA LEU A 141 8.49 -10.18 -11.37
C LEU A 141 7.15 -10.92 -11.45
N VAL A 142 7.12 -12.20 -11.04
CA VAL A 142 5.90 -13.02 -11.07
C VAL A 142 4.80 -12.41 -10.19
N PHE A 143 5.11 -12.07 -8.95
CA PHE A 143 4.14 -11.48 -8.04
C PHE A 143 3.66 -10.10 -8.50
N CYS A 144 4.57 -9.21 -8.89
CA CYS A 144 4.19 -7.88 -9.37
C CYS A 144 3.39 -7.95 -10.67
N TYR A 145 3.74 -8.86 -11.58
CA TYR A 145 2.99 -9.08 -12.82
C TYR A 145 1.58 -9.61 -12.54
N ALA A 146 1.45 -10.61 -11.65
CA ALA A 146 0.14 -11.14 -11.26
C ALA A 146 -0.75 -10.04 -10.63
N MET A 147 -0.19 -9.24 -9.72
CA MET A 147 -0.90 -8.12 -9.10
C MET A 147 -1.30 -7.05 -10.12
N SER A 148 -0.40 -6.72 -11.06
CA SER A 148 -0.68 -5.77 -12.13
C SER A 148 -1.80 -6.25 -13.06
N LYS A 149 -1.77 -7.53 -13.44
CA LYS A 149 -2.84 -8.14 -14.25
C LYS A 149 -4.19 -8.19 -13.53
N TYR A 150 -4.16 -8.43 -12.23
CA TYR A 150 -5.37 -8.36 -11.41
C TYR A 150 -5.91 -6.91 -11.35
N SER A 151 -5.03 -5.91 -11.17
CA SER A 151 -5.38 -4.51 -11.19
C SER A 151 -6.04 -4.09 -12.51
N GLU A 152 -5.47 -4.49 -13.65
CA GLU A 152 -6.04 -4.23 -14.98
C GLU A 152 -7.44 -4.85 -15.14
N ARG A 153 -7.67 -6.05 -14.63
CA ARG A 153 -9.00 -6.69 -14.66
C ARG A 153 -10.02 -5.89 -13.85
N VAL A 154 -9.68 -5.53 -12.63
CA VAL A 154 -10.54 -4.70 -11.77
C VAL A 154 -10.88 -3.38 -12.44
N GLU A 155 -9.90 -2.70 -13.05
CA GLU A 155 -10.12 -1.45 -13.78
C GLU A 155 -11.05 -1.65 -14.98
N ASN A 156 -10.85 -2.70 -15.76
CA ASN A 156 -11.68 -2.99 -16.94
C ASN A 156 -13.12 -3.31 -16.55
N ASP A 157 -13.34 -4.06 -15.48
CA ASP A 157 -14.68 -4.39 -14.98
C ASP A 157 -15.41 -3.13 -14.50
N LEU A 158 -14.71 -2.23 -13.82
CA LEU A 158 -15.25 -0.94 -13.39
C LEU A 158 -15.60 -0.02 -14.57
N ARG A 159 -14.81 -0.06 -15.65
CA ARG A 159 -15.08 0.70 -16.88
C ARG A 159 -16.29 0.16 -17.64
N ARG A 160 -16.44 -1.17 -17.74
CA ARG A 160 -17.60 -1.81 -18.39
C ARG A 160 -18.92 -1.45 -17.71
N GLY A 161 -18.95 -1.36 -16.40
CA GLY A 161 -20.12 -0.93 -15.64
C GLY A 161 -20.52 0.56 -15.85
N ARG A 162 -19.79 1.34 -16.65
CA ARG A 162 -20.14 2.71 -17.05
C ARG A 162 -20.98 2.76 -18.33
N ASN A 163 -20.95 1.70 -19.13
CA ASN A 163 -21.62 1.64 -20.44
C ASN A 163 -23.00 0.95 -20.36
N LEU A 164 -23.52 0.74 -19.14
CA LEU A 164 -24.89 0.34 -18.82
C LEU A 164 -25.61 1.46 -18.06
#